data_dd21658ec9286ebad640f9203d2a3de0
#
_entry.id   dd21658ec9286ebad640f9203d2a3de0
#
_cell.length_a   1.000
_cell.length_b   1.000
_cell.length_c   1.000
_cell.angle_alpha   90.00
_cell.angle_beta   90.00
_cell.angle_gamma   90.00
#
_symmetry.space_group_name_H-M   'P 1'
#
loop_
_entity.id
_entity.type
_entity.pdbx_description
1 polymer ?
#
loop_
_entity_poly.entity_id
_entity_poly.type
_entity_poly.pdbx_seq_one_letter_code
_entity_poly.pdbx_strand_id
1 'polypeptide(L)'
;MCNRNTIELLGFWESIYNPNFKPLEFEGFRKQAGLNSFVMTPKRWIENTNAIGIISKSGRYGGTFAHKDIAFEFASWISIDFKLYVIKEFQRLKADENDRLELEWNLQRTLAKVNYHIHTDAIKENLIPKELSKSQISFVYANEADLLNMALFGFTAKQWRDNNSDKNGNVRDQAMIEQLVVLSNLESINAVLINQGLSQSERLQQLNQIAFTQMKSLVANQQVKKLK
;
A
#
# COMPACT_ATOMS: atom_id res chain seq x y z
N MET A 1 -36.35 14.96 -8.03
CA MET A 1 -35.56 14.57 -6.84
C MET A 1 -36.44 14.09 -5.68
N CYS A 2 -37.57 13.41 -5.94
CA CYS A 2 -38.49 13.01 -4.87
C CYS A 2 -38.23 11.62 -4.27
N ASN A 3 -37.32 10.85 -4.90
CA ASN A 3 -36.94 9.53 -4.41
C ASN A 3 -36.04 9.64 -3.18
N ARG A 4 -36.31 8.82 -2.16
CA ARG A 4 -35.55 8.77 -0.91
C ARG A 4 -34.07 8.48 -1.12
N ASN A 5 -33.74 7.52 -1.96
CA ASN A 5 -32.34 7.17 -2.26
C ASN A 5 -31.56 8.36 -2.86
N THR A 6 -32.20 9.14 -3.72
CA THR A 6 -31.57 10.35 -4.31
C THR A 6 -31.30 11.41 -3.22
N ILE A 7 -32.27 11.65 -2.32
CA ILE A 7 -32.07 12.61 -1.22
C ILE A 7 -30.98 12.13 -0.25
N GLU A 8 -30.95 10.85 0.08
CA GLU A 8 -29.92 10.26 0.93
C GLU A 8 -28.53 10.36 0.30
N LEU A 9 -28.38 10.03 -1.00
CA LEU A 9 -27.10 10.18 -1.72
C LEU A 9 -26.61 11.64 -1.66
N LEU A 10 -27.46 12.57 -2.00
CA LEU A 10 -27.12 14.00 -1.99
C LEU A 10 -26.69 14.46 -0.59
N GLY A 11 -27.43 14.07 0.44
CA GLY A 11 -27.13 14.44 1.82
C GLY A 11 -25.82 13.84 2.31
N PHE A 12 -25.55 12.58 2.00
CA PHE A 12 -24.28 11.94 2.35
C PHE A 12 -23.11 12.58 1.61
N TRP A 13 -23.25 12.86 0.31
CA TRP A 13 -22.20 13.52 -0.46
C TRP A 13 -21.88 14.90 0.13
N GLU A 14 -22.90 15.72 0.41
CA GLU A 14 -22.73 17.04 1.04
C GLU A 14 -22.10 16.94 2.42
N SER A 15 -22.46 15.94 3.22
CA SER A 15 -21.87 15.73 4.56
C SER A 15 -20.38 15.44 4.53
N ILE A 16 -19.88 14.82 3.44
CA ILE A 16 -18.46 14.49 3.27
C ILE A 16 -17.67 15.70 2.75
N TYR A 17 -18.23 16.45 1.79
CA TYR A 17 -17.47 17.43 1.00
C TYR A 17 -17.83 18.88 1.29
N ASN A 18 -18.92 19.16 2.03
CA ASN A 18 -19.42 20.51 2.27
C ASN A 18 -19.42 20.86 3.77
N PRO A 19 -18.44 21.62 4.26
CA PRO A 19 -18.40 22.02 5.68
C PRO A 19 -19.54 22.95 6.11
N ASN A 20 -20.23 23.59 5.14
CA ASN A 20 -21.34 24.50 5.40
C ASN A 20 -22.70 23.85 5.17
N PHE A 21 -22.76 22.54 5.01
CA PHE A 21 -23.98 21.77 4.86
C PHE A 21 -24.86 21.88 6.11
N LYS A 22 -26.19 21.88 5.92
CA LYS A 22 -27.16 21.95 7.01
C LYS A 22 -27.79 20.57 7.25
N PRO A 23 -27.27 19.74 8.17
CA PRO A 23 -27.75 18.37 8.39
C PRO A 23 -29.20 18.32 8.92
N LEU A 24 -29.63 19.28 9.70
CA LEU A 24 -30.98 19.31 10.24
C LEU A 24 -32.05 19.47 9.16
N GLU A 25 -31.80 20.34 8.19
CA GLU A 25 -32.67 20.53 7.02
C GLU A 25 -32.73 19.27 6.16
N PHE A 26 -31.57 18.65 5.95
CA PHE A 26 -31.47 17.37 5.25
C PHE A 26 -32.30 16.28 5.93
N GLU A 27 -32.22 16.10 7.24
CA GLU A 27 -33.01 15.11 7.97
C GLU A 27 -34.54 15.40 7.84
N GLY A 28 -34.93 16.65 7.80
CA GLY A 28 -36.32 17.06 7.50
C GLY A 28 -36.79 16.57 6.14
N PHE A 29 -35.95 16.75 5.09
CA PHE A 29 -36.25 16.29 3.74
C PHE A 29 -36.21 14.77 3.63
N ARG A 30 -35.26 14.11 4.27
CA ARG A 30 -35.14 12.66 4.29
C ARG A 30 -36.37 11.96 4.86
N LYS A 31 -36.96 12.52 5.92
CA LYS A 31 -38.22 12.00 6.52
C LYS A 31 -39.42 12.15 5.60
N GLN A 32 -39.47 13.19 4.78
CA GLN A 32 -40.54 13.44 3.82
C GLN A 32 -40.34 12.74 2.47
N ALA A 33 -39.11 12.38 2.14
CA ALA A 33 -38.78 11.75 0.88
C ALA A 33 -39.51 10.40 0.72
N GLY A 34 -40.16 10.24 -0.44
CA GLY A 34 -41.01 9.08 -0.75
C GLY A 34 -42.49 9.26 -0.45
N LEU A 35 -42.91 10.31 0.25
CA LEU A 35 -44.33 10.65 0.36
C LEU A 35 -44.85 11.23 -0.96
N ASN A 36 -46.08 10.91 -1.32
CA ASN A 36 -46.72 11.38 -2.56
C ASN A 36 -46.80 12.91 -2.69
N SER A 37 -46.87 13.61 -1.55
CA SER A 37 -46.92 15.07 -1.46
C SER A 37 -45.54 15.74 -1.49
N PHE A 38 -44.47 14.97 -1.41
CA PHE A 38 -43.13 15.53 -1.32
C PHE A 38 -42.57 15.91 -2.70
N VAL A 39 -42.30 17.20 -2.86
CA VAL A 39 -41.68 17.75 -4.07
C VAL A 39 -40.37 18.44 -3.71
N MET A 40 -39.28 17.99 -4.32
CA MET A 40 -37.97 18.57 -4.15
C MET A 40 -37.38 19.00 -5.50
N THR A 41 -37.16 20.30 -5.64
CA THR A 41 -36.47 20.88 -6.80
C THR A 41 -34.99 21.10 -6.47
N PRO A 42 -34.10 21.12 -7.47
CA PRO A 42 -32.68 21.44 -7.25
C PRO A 42 -32.48 22.77 -6.54
N LYS A 43 -33.25 23.80 -6.91
CA LYS A 43 -33.20 25.13 -6.28
C LYS A 43 -33.55 25.06 -4.79
N ARG A 44 -34.64 24.40 -4.44
CA ARG A 44 -35.10 24.25 -3.05
C ARG A 44 -34.06 23.47 -2.21
N TRP A 45 -33.45 22.44 -2.79
CA TRP A 45 -32.37 21.70 -2.14
C TRP A 45 -31.18 22.61 -1.81
N ILE A 46 -30.66 23.36 -2.80
CA ILE A 46 -29.51 24.24 -2.66
C ILE A 46 -29.76 25.32 -1.60
N GLU A 47 -30.89 26.00 -1.69
CA GLU A 47 -31.20 27.14 -0.80
C GLU A 47 -31.37 26.72 0.67
N ASN A 48 -31.99 25.56 0.93
CA ASN A 48 -32.25 25.13 2.30
C ASN A 48 -31.03 24.44 2.95
N THR A 49 -30.27 23.64 2.18
CA THR A 49 -29.16 22.83 2.74
C THR A 49 -27.78 23.45 2.55
N ASN A 50 -27.67 24.59 1.85
CA ASN A 50 -26.41 25.17 1.39
C ASN A 50 -25.60 24.20 0.51
N ALA A 51 -26.28 23.38 -0.27
CA ALA A 51 -25.63 22.37 -1.09
C ALA A 51 -24.68 22.95 -2.15
N ILE A 52 -23.55 22.29 -2.36
CA ILE A 52 -22.56 22.65 -3.39
C ILE A 52 -22.41 21.58 -4.49
N GLY A 53 -22.87 20.35 -4.23
CA GLY A 53 -22.77 19.23 -5.18
C GLY A 53 -23.66 19.37 -6.40
N ILE A 54 -24.68 20.25 -6.35
CA ILE A 54 -25.58 20.56 -7.45
C ILE A 54 -25.65 22.07 -7.64
N ILE A 55 -25.62 22.52 -8.90
CA ILE A 55 -25.80 23.92 -9.29
C ILE A 55 -27.00 24.00 -10.24
N SER A 56 -27.95 24.88 -9.94
CA SER A 56 -29.12 25.11 -10.80
C SER A 56 -29.12 26.54 -11.35
N LYS A 57 -29.16 26.67 -12.65
CA LYS A 57 -29.22 27.96 -13.36
C LYS A 57 -30.52 28.04 -14.13
N SER A 58 -31.26 29.16 -13.98
CA SER A 58 -32.47 29.44 -14.73
C SER A 58 -32.16 30.18 -16.03
N GLY A 59 -33.07 30.10 -17.03
CA GLY A 59 -32.98 30.83 -18.31
C GLY A 59 -32.77 29.93 -19.53
N ARG A 60 -32.69 30.54 -20.73
CA ARG A 60 -32.60 29.83 -22.01
C ARG A 60 -31.39 28.89 -22.12
N TYR A 61 -30.30 29.27 -21.45
CA TYR A 61 -29.06 28.47 -21.37
C TYR A 61 -28.84 27.92 -19.97
N GLY A 62 -29.91 27.82 -19.17
CA GLY A 62 -29.90 27.28 -17.84
C GLY A 62 -29.83 25.75 -17.84
N GLY A 63 -29.73 25.18 -16.66
CA GLY A 63 -29.72 23.73 -16.44
C GLY A 63 -29.34 23.38 -15.02
N THR A 64 -29.36 22.10 -14.76
CA THR A 64 -28.85 21.55 -13.48
C THR A 64 -27.55 20.83 -13.76
N PHE A 65 -26.50 21.27 -13.10
CA PHE A 65 -25.16 20.69 -13.16
C PHE A 65 -24.90 20.01 -11.82
N ALA A 66 -24.21 18.89 -11.83
CA ALA A 66 -23.89 18.13 -10.63
C ALA A 66 -22.42 17.73 -10.60
N HIS A 67 -21.88 17.53 -9.38
CA HIS A 67 -20.59 16.89 -9.25
C HIS A 67 -20.59 15.50 -9.92
N LYS A 68 -19.44 15.07 -10.43
CA LYS A 68 -19.32 13.81 -11.19
C LYS A 68 -19.93 12.60 -10.47
N ASP A 69 -19.73 12.45 -9.15
CA ASP A 69 -20.24 11.33 -8.37
C ASP A 69 -21.79 11.30 -8.36
N ILE A 70 -22.40 12.47 -8.22
CA ILE A 70 -23.87 12.64 -8.27
C ILE A 70 -24.38 12.40 -9.70
N ALA A 71 -23.65 12.87 -10.70
CA ALA A 71 -23.99 12.66 -12.11
C ALA A 71 -23.92 11.18 -12.50
N PHE A 72 -22.93 10.44 -12.01
CA PHE A 72 -22.80 8.98 -12.22
C PHE A 72 -23.99 8.21 -11.64
N GLU A 73 -24.42 8.53 -10.41
CA GLU A 73 -25.59 7.89 -9.82
C GLU A 73 -26.87 8.21 -10.62
N PHE A 74 -27.00 9.46 -11.05
CA PHE A 74 -28.15 9.87 -11.87
C PHE A 74 -28.19 9.13 -13.22
N ALA A 75 -27.04 9.00 -13.88
CA ALA A 75 -26.90 8.22 -15.12
C ALA A 75 -27.23 6.74 -14.91
N SER A 76 -26.78 6.16 -13.79
CA SER A 76 -27.08 4.78 -13.37
C SER A 76 -28.56 4.54 -13.12
N TRP A 77 -29.28 5.56 -12.66
CA TRP A 77 -30.72 5.50 -12.46
C TRP A 77 -31.50 5.57 -13.79
N ILE A 78 -31.01 6.36 -14.78
CA ILE A 78 -31.66 6.49 -16.09
C ILE A 78 -31.40 5.26 -16.96
N SER A 79 -30.19 4.68 -16.94
CA SER A 79 -29.78 3.60 -17.82
C SER A 79 -29.27 2.41 -17.00
N ILE A 80 -29.99 1.29 -17.13
CA ILE A 80 -29.57 0.01 -16.54
C ILE A 80 -28.28 -0.50 -17.19
N ASP A 81 -28.13 -0.28 -18.51
CA ASP A 81 -26.91 -0.66 -19.24
C ASP A 81 -25.69 0.10 -18.71
N PHE A 82 -25.84 1.42 -18.48
CA PHE A 82 -24.79 2.23 -17.86
C PHE A 82 -24.44 1.73 -16.45
N LYS A 83 -25.44 1.40 -15.64
CA LYS A 83 -25.22 0.85 -14.30
C LYS A 83 -24.41 -0.45 -14.35
N LEU A 84 -24.79 -1.38 -15.25
CA LEU A 84 -24.06 -2.63 -15.44
C LEU A 84 -22.63 -2.40 -15.94
N TYR A 85 -22.44 -1.44 -16.84
CA TYR A 85 -21.13 -1.04 -17.34
C TYR A 85 -20.24 -0.57 -16.17
N VAL A 86 -20.72 0.35 -15.33
CA VAL A 86 -19.96 0.87 -14.18
C VAL A 86 -19.60 -0.25 -13.20
N ILE A 87 -20.52 -1.18 -12.91
CA ILE A 87 -20.24 -2.32 -12.04
C ILE A 87 -19.15 -3.23 -12.63
N LYS A 88 -19.26 -3.55 -13.92
CA LYS A 88 -18.26 -4.40 -14.60
C LYS A 88 -16.89 -3.73 -14.67
N GLU A 89 -16.86 -2.42 -14.95
CA GLU A 89 -15.62 -1.66 -15.01
C GLU A 89 -14.95 -1.58 -13.63
N PHE A 90 -15.72 -1.38 -12.56
CA PHE A 90 -15.20 -1.45 -11.19
C PHE A 90 -14.60 -2.83 -10.88
N GLN A 91 -15.30 -3.92 -11.25
CA GLN A 91 -14.81 -5.27 -11.05
C GLN A 91 -13.51 -5.52 -11.85
N ARG A 92 -13.44 -5.06 -13.09
CA ARG A 92 -12.24 -5.15 -13.93
C ARG A 92 -11.07 -4.41 -13.31
N LEU A 93 -11.28 -3.15 -12.90
CA LEU A 93 -10.23 -2.36 -12.25
C LEU A 93 -9.73 -2.98 -10.94
N LYS A 94 -10.63 -3.59 -10.17
CA LYS A 94 -10.25 -4.32 -8.95
C LYS A 94 -9.46 -5.58 -9.24
N ALA A 95 -9.81 -6.33 -10.29
CA ALA A 95 -9.04 -7.48 -10.73
C ALA A 95 -7.65 -7.06 -11.20
N ASP A 96 -7.54 -6.04 -12.07
CA ASP A 96 -6.28 -5.51 -12.57
C ASP A 96 -5.37 -5.00 -11.42
N GLU A 97 -5.95 -4.36 -10.39
CA GLU A 97 -5.21 -3.91 -9.20
C GLU A 97 -4.66 -5.10 -8.41
N ASN A 98 -5.46 -6.14 -8.19
CA ASN A 98 -5.04 -7.35 -7.49
C ASN A 98 -3.94 -8.09 -8.26
N ASP A 99 -4.10 -8.26 -9.58
CA ASP A 99 -3.10 -8.92 -10.43
C ASP A 99 -1.76 -8.17 -10.41
N ARG A 100 -1.81 -6.82 -10.42
CA ARG A 100 -0.60 -6.00 -10.31
C ARG A 100 0.08 -6.15 -8.96
N LEU A 101 -0.68 -6.14 -7.86
CA LEU A 101 -0.14 -6.34 -6.51
C LEU A 101 0.47 -7.74 -6.36
N GLU A 102 -0.16 -8.77 -6.91
CA GLU A 102 0.36 -10.13 -6.91
C GLU A 102 1.66 -10.24 -7.74
N LEU A 103 1.72 -9.59 -8.91
CA LEU A 103 2.91 -9.53 -9.75
C LEU A 103 4.07 -8.83 -9.04
N GLU A 104 3.81 -7.67 -8.41
CA GLU A 104 4.82 -6.93 -7.64
C GLU A 104 5.36 -7.78 -6.48
N TRP A 105 4.47 -8.46 -5.74
CA TRP A 105 4.84 -9.36 -4.66
C TRP A 105 5.68 -10.54 -5.13
N ASN A 106 5.26 -11.19 -6.22
CA ASN A 106 5.97 -12.32 -6.81
C ASN A 106 7.35 -11.92 -7.33
N LEU A 107 7.50 -10.74 -7.93
CA LEU A 107 8.77 -10.20 -8.39
C LEU A 107 9.73 -9.96 -7.22
N GLN A 108 9.26 -9.28 -6.15
CA GLN A 108 10.07 -9.03 -4.96
C GLN A 108 10.53 -10.34 -4.30
N ARG A 109 9.62 -11.30 -4.17
CA ARG A 109 9.94 -12.64 -3.62
C ARG A 109 10.96 -13.38 -4.48
N THR A 110 10.83 -13.30 -5.78
CA THR A 110 11.77 -13.93 -6.73
C THR A 110 13.15 -13.29 -6.63
N LEU A 111 13.23 -11.95 -6.60
CA LEU A 111 14.51 -11.23 -6.45
C LEU A 111 15.20 -11.56 -5.12
N ALA A 112 14.45 -11.57 -4.02
CA ALA A 112 15.02 -11.96 -2.73
C ALA A 112 15.55 -13.40 -2.73
N LYS A 113 14.83 -14.34 -3.37
CA LYS A 113 15.27 -15.73 -3.51
C LYS A 113 16.54 -15.85 -4.37
N VAL A 114 16.62 -15.11 -5.48
CA VAL A 114 17.80 -15.10 -6.36
C VAL A 114 19.00 -14.53 -5.61
N ASN A 115 18.87 -13.39 -4.93
CA ASN A 115 19.96 -12.78 -4.16
C ASN A 115 20.44 -13.69 -3.02
N TYR A 116 19.52 -14.37 -2.35
CA TYR A 116 19.86 -15.37 -1.35
C TYR A 116 20.69 -16.53 -1.95
N HIS A 117 20.31 -17.04 -3.14
CA HIS A 117 21.07 -18.08 -3.82
C HIS A 117 22.46 -17.60 -4.24
N ILE A 118 22.58 -16.42 -4.84
CA ILE A 118 23.85 -15.80 -5.20
C ILE A 118 24.78 -15.72 -3.97
N HIS A 119 24.23 -15.27 -2.83
CA HIS A 119 24.98 -15.17 -1.60
C HIS A 119 25.43 -16.54 -1.05
N THR A 120 24.52 -17.52 -1.01
CA THR A 120 24.85 -18.87 -0.51
C THR A 120 25.85 -19.59 -1.42
N ASP A 121 25.78 -19.39 -2.72
CA ASP A 121 26.77 -19.94 -3.67
C ASP A 121 28.14 -19.32 -3.45
N ALA A 122 28.23 -18.00 -3.31
CA ALA A 122 29.52 -17.33 -3.00
C ALA A 122 30.14 -17.82 -1.68
N ILE A 123 29.32 -18.02 -0.63
CA ILE A 123 29.78 -18.62 0.64
C ILE A 123 30.32 -20.03 0.39
N LYS A 124 29.56 -20.85 -0.34
CA LYS A 124 29.93 -22.25 -0.62
C LYS A 124 31.24 -22.35 -1.38
N GLU A 125 31.46 -21.51 -2.37
CA GLU A 125 32.63 -21.56 -3.24
C GLU A 125 33.88 -20.99 -2.58
N ASN A 126 33.76 -19.95 -1.77
CA ASN A 126 34.91 -19.18 -1.28
C ASN A 126 35.18 -19.35 0.23
N LEU A 127 34.16 -19.63 1.05
CA LEU A 127 34.32 -19.66 2.50
C LEU A 127 34.21 -21.06 3.09
N ILE A 128 33.79 -22.08 2.34
CA ILE A 128 33.64 -23.46 2.83
C ILE A 128 34.76 -24.36 2.24
N PRO A 129 35.80 -24.68 3.01
CA PRO A 129 36.77 -25.71 2.64
C PRO A 129 36.12 -27.08 2.45
N LYS A 130 36.64 -27.88 1.54
CA LYS A 130 36.06 -29.20 1.17
C LYS A 130 36.05 -30.25 2.32
N GLU A 131 36.77 -29.99 3.41
CA GLU A 131 37.00 -30.91 4.51
C GLU A 131 36.13 -30.68 5.73
N LEU A 132 35.18 -29.72 5.70
CA LEU A 132 34.35 -29.38 6.83
C LEU A 132 33.21 -30.37 7.05
N SER A 133 32.87 -30.64 8.33
CA SER A 133 31.68 -31.37 8.72
C SER A 133 30.39 -30.55 8.47
N LYS A 134 29.25 -31.23 8.38
CA LYS A 134 27.94 -30.56 8.18
C LYS A 134 27.64 -29.51 9.25
N SER A 135 28.04 -29.75 10.49
CA SER A 135 27.84 -28.78 11.57
C SER A 135 28.68 -27.51 11.41
N GLN A 136 29.93 -27.67 10.97
CA GLN A 136 30.84 -26.54 10.69
C GLN A 136 30.34 -25.73 9.49
N ILE A 137 29.87 -26.38 8.45
CA ILE A 137 29.25 -25.72 7.28
C ILE A 137 28.04 -24.89 7.70
N SER A 138 27.14 -25.47 8.53
CA SER A 138 26.00 -24.74 9.06
C SER A 138 26.39 -23.51 9.88
N PHE A 139 27.50 -23.60 10.63
CA PHE A 139 28.04 -22.48 11.40
C PHE A 139 28.56 -21.36 10.50
N VAL A 140 29.21 -21.66 9.37
CA VAL A 140 29.67 -20.67 8.41
C VAL A 140 28.47 -19.90 7.83
N TYR A 141 27.42 -20.59 7.39
CA TYR A 141 26.20 -19.93 6.88
C TYR A 141 25.52 -19.07 7.96
N ALA A 142 25.45 -19.56 9.20
CA ALA A 142 24.86 -18.78 10.29
C ALA A 142 25.67 -17.51 10.60
N ASN A 143 26.99 -17.61 10.56
CA ASN A 143 27.90 -16.50 10.80
C ASN A 143 27.79 -15.43 9.70
N GLU A 144 27.66 -15.85 8.45
CA GLU A 144 27.45 -14.92 7.31
C GLU A 144 26.05 -14.28 7.35
N ALA A 145 25.02 -15.00 7.80
CA ALA A 145 23.70 -14.42 8.02
C ALA A 145 23.72 -13.40 9.17
N ASP A 146 24.45 -13.67 10.25
CA ASP A 146 24.62 -12.73 11.36
C ASP A 146 25.45 -11.49 10.96
N LEU A 147 26.42 -11.62 10.04
CA LEU A 147 27.11 -10.48 9.47
C LEU A 147 26.14 -9.49 8.79
N LEU A 148 25.20 -10.00 8.00
CA LEU A 148 24.19 -9.16 7.36
C LEU A 148 23.22 -8.54 8.37
N ASN A 149 22.84 -9.31 9.39
CA ASN A 149 22.00 -8.80 10.47
C ASN A 149 22.71 -7.68 11.24
N MET A 150 23.97 -7.86 11.55
CA MET A 150 24.81 -6.83 12.21
C MET A 150 24.95 -5.58 11.34
N ALA A 151 25.17 -5.74 10.03
CA ALA A 151 25.31 -4.61 9.11
C ALA A 151 24.05 -3.76 9.00
N LEU A 152 22.85 -4.38 9.04
CA LEU A 152 21.58 -3.67 8.84
C LEU A 152 20.88 -3.31 10.14
N PHE A 153 20.83 -4.24 11.09
CA PHE A 153 20.04 -4.09 12.33
C PHE A 153 20.89 -3.77 13.57
N GLY A 154 22.21 -3.98 13.50
CA GLY A 154 23.13 -3.75 14.62
C GLY A 154 23.17 -4.88 15.66
N PHE A 155 22.55 -6.04 15.41
CA PHE A 155 22.53 -7.20 16.31
C PHE A 155 22.47 -8.52 15.55
N THR A 156 22.90 -9.61 16.21
CA THR A 156 22.83 -10.98 15.67
C THR A 156 21.46 -11.61 15.86
N ALA A 157 21.16 -12.70 15.15
CA ALA A 157 19.93 -13.45 15.33
C ALA A 157 19.76 -13.97 16.79
N LYS A 158 20.85 -14.31 17.47
CA LYS A 158 20.84 -14.72 18.87
C LYS A 158 20.45 -13.55 19.78
N GLN A 159 21.13 -12.41 19.64
CA GLN A 159 20.82 -11.19 20.43
C GLN A 159 19.37 -10.75 20.26
N TRP A 160 18.84 -10.85 19.04
CA TRP A 160 17.44 -10.55 18.80
C TRP A 160 16.50 -11.48 19.56
N ARG A 161 16.73 -12.80 19.52
CA ARG A 161 15.92 -13.79 20.26
C ARG A 161 15.98 -13.58 21.77
N ASP A 162 17.17 -13.31 22.28
CA ASP A 162 17.36 -13.07 23.73
C ASP A 162 16.58 -11.83 24.20
N ASN A 163 16.47 -10.80 23.36
CA ASN A 163 15.73 -9.57 23.64
C ASN A 163 14.22 -9.63 23.30
N ASN A 164 13.76 -10.66 22.58
CA ASN A 164 12.37 -10.83 22.15
C ASN A 164 11.87 -12.25 22.44
N SER A 165 12.10 -12.76 23.63
CA SER A 165 11.75 -14.11 24.05
C SER A 165 10.24 -14.40 24.04
N ASP A 166 9.43 -13.34 24.07
CA ASP A 166 7.97 -13.34 24.00
C ASP A 166 7.41 -13.40 22.55
N LYS A 167 8.27 -13.19 21.54
CA LYS A 167 7.87 -13.17 20.13
C LYS A 167 8.27 -14.45 19.41
N ASN A 168 7.34 -14.97 18.61
CA ASN A 168 7.62 -16.07 17.68
C ASN A 168 8.26 -15.55 16.39
N GLY A 169 9.16 -16.35 15.77
CA GLY A 169 9.78 -16.01 14.49
C GLY A 169 11.23 -15.54 14.60
N ASN A 170 11.67 -14.75 13.66
CA ASN A 170 13.03 -14.22 13.55
C ASN A 170 13.03 -12.72 13.21
N VAL A 171 14.21 -12.12 13.18
CA VAL A 171 14.37 -10.68 12.88
C VAL A 171 13.76 -10.28 11.54
N ARG A 172 13.78 -11.14 10.53
CA ARG A 172 13.22 -10.87 9.18
C ARG A 172 11.69 -10.82 9.19
N ASP A 173 11.05 -11.63 10.05
CA ASP A 173 9.59 -11.67 10.18
C ASP A 173 9.01 -10.39 10.82
N GLN A 174 9.85 -9.65 11.55
CA GLN A 174 9.50 -8.38 12.20
C GLN A 174 10.06 -7.15 11.46
N ALA A 175 10.80 -7.36 10.38
CA ALA A 175 11.45 -6.29 9.64
C ALA A 175 10.43 -5.52 8.77
N MET A 176 10.67 -4.21 8.62
CA MET A 176 9.93 -3.37 7.67
C MET A 176 10.28 -3.74 6.22
N ILE A 177 9.39 -3.42 5.29
CA ILE A 177 9.60 -3.69 3.84
C ILE A 177 10.92 -3.07 3.36
N GLU A 178 11.20 -1.84 3.78
CA GLU A 178 12.42 -1.14 3.44
C GLU A 178 13.68 -1.89 3.91
N GLN A 179 13.62 -2.47 5.11
CA GLN A 179 14.71 -3.28 5.65
C GLN A 179 14.89 -4.59 4.88
N LEU A 180 13.79 -5.24 4.48
CA LEU A 180 13.87 -6.47 3.68
C LEU A 180 14.46 -6.21 2.29
N VAL A 181 14.13 -5.08 1.66
CA VAL A 181 14.73 -4.67 0.39
C VAL A 181 16.23 -4.45 0.53
N VAL A 182 16.65 -3.72 1.57
CA VAL A 182 18.08 -3.48 1.84
C VAL A 182 18.77 -4.79 2.13
N LEU A 183 18.21 -5.68 2.95
CA LEU A 183 18.79 -6.98 3.27
C LEU A 183 19.04 -7.82 2.01
N SER A 184 18.07 -7.88 1.10
CA SER A 184 18.21 -8.59 -0.17
C SER A 184 19.34 -8.00 -1.03
N ASN A 185 19.51 -6.68 -1.05
CA ASN A 185 20.62 -6.03 -1.75
C ASN A 185 21.97 -6.34 -1.08
N LEU A 186 22.01 -6.33 0.26
CA LEU A 186 23.22 -6.68 1.00
C LEU A 186 23.66 -8.12 0.77
N GLU A 187 22.74 -9.08 0.59
CA GLU A 187 23.05 -10.46 0.23
C GLU A 187 23.83 -10.51 -1.10
N SER A 188 23.35 -9.81 -2.12
CA SER A 188 24.03 -9.75 -3.43
C SER A 188 25.39 -9.04 -3.35
N ILE A 189 25.46 -7.93 -2.63
CA ILE A 189 26.71 -7.18 -2.46
C ILE A 189 27.73 -7.99 -1.66
N ASN A 190 27.32 -8.67 -0.58
CA ASN A 190 28.22 -9.51 0.20
C ASN A 190 28.81 -10.66 -0.65
N ALA A 191 28.03 -11.24 -1.58
CA ALA A 191 28.56 -12.22 -2.51
C ALA A 191 29.70 -11.65 -3.36
N VAL A 192 29.58 -10.43 -3.85
CA VAL A 192 30.66 -9.75 -4.60
C VAL A 192 31.90 -9.54 -3.72
N LEU A 193 31.70 -9.07 -2.48
CA LEU A 193 32.81 -8.83 -1.54
C LEU A 193 33.52 -10.12 -1.12
N ILE A 194 32.75 -11.23 -0.98
CA ILE A 194 33.31 -12.58 -0.75
C ILE A 194 34.20 -13.01 -1.95
N ASN A 195 33.68 -12.84 -3.18
CA ASN A 195 34.43 -13.19 -4.38
C ASN A 195 35.71 -12.34 -4.57
N GLN A 196 35.72 -11.13 -4.03
CA GLN A 196 36.91 -10.26 -3.97
C GLN A 196 37.92 -10.67 -2.89
N GLY A 197 37.56 -11.64 -2.03
CA GLY A 197 38.43 -12.14 -0.97
C GLY A 197 38.56 -11.20 0.23
N LEU A 198 37.62 -10.25 0.43
CA LEU A 198 37.66 -9.36 1.57
C LEU A 198 37.41 -10.12 2.87
N SER A 199 38.12 -9.72 3.94
CA SER A 199 37.92 -10.28 5.27
C SER A 199 36.51 -9.93 5.81
N GLN A 200 36.00 -10.73 6.74
CA GLN A 200 34.69 -10.51 7.33
C GLN A 200 34.54 -9.12 7.98
N SER A 201 35.63 -8.61 8.60
CA SER A 201 35.63 -7.28 9.23
C SER A 201 35.48 -6.15 8.17
N GLU A 202 36.21 -6.25 7.06
CA GLU A 202 36.13 -5.28 5.96
C GLU A 202 34.75 -5.30 5.30
N ARG A 203 34.19 -6.51 5.09
CA ARG A 203 32.85 -6.70 4.55
C ARG A 203 31.78 -6.09 5.46
N LEU A 204 31.86 -6.32 6.78
CA LEU A 204 30.93 -5.73 7.75
C LEU A 204 30.94 -4.20 7.67
N GLN A 205 32.12 -3.59 7.59
CA GLN A 205 32.25 -2.13 7.51
C GLN A 205 31.58 -1.57 6.24
N GLN A 206 31.87 -2.18 5.08
CA GLN A 206 31.28 -1.74 3.81
C GLN A 206 29.77 -1.97 3.76
N LEU A 207 29.30 -3.14 4.18
CA LEU A 207 27.88 -3.48 4.22
C LEU A 207 27.09 -2.55 5.14
N ASN A 208 27.63 -2.19 6.30
CA ASN A 208 27.00 -1.24 7.21
C ASN A 208 26.84 0.15 6.58
N GLN A 209 27.88 0.65 5.92
CA GLN A 209 27.83 1.94 5.23
C GLN A 209 26.81 1.93 4.08
N ILE A 210 26.76 0.82 3.33
CA ILE A 210 25.79 0.64 2.24
C ILE A 210 24.37 0.55 2.80
N ALA A 211 24.16 -0.22 3.87
CA ALA A 211 22.87 -0.34 4.55
C ALA A 211 22.34 1.02 4.99
N PHE A 212 23.19 1.82 5.65
CA PHE A 212 22.82 3.16 6.09
C PHE A 212 22.42 4.06 4.91
N THR A 213 23.19 4.05 3.83
CA THR A 213 22.94 4.87 2.64
C THR A 213 21.62 4.47 1.95
N GLN A 214 21.39 3.16 1.79
CA GLN A 214 20.17 2.65 1.16
C GLN A 214 18.93 2.89 2.03
N MET A 215 19.00 2.66 3.34
CA MET A 215 17.91 2.96 4.27
C MET A 215 17.54 4.44 4.24
N LYS A 216 18.52 5.34 4.27
CA LYS A 216 18.29 6.78 4.16
C LYS A 216 17.55 7.14 2.87
N SER A 217 17.94 6.57 1.75
CA SER A 217 17.30 6.80 0.45
C SER A 217 15.86 6.28 0.40
N LEU A 218 15.63 5.05 0.89
CA LEU A 218 14.30 4.42 0.87
C LEU A 218 13.31 5.11 1.82
N VAL A 219 13.74 5.48 3.01
CA VAL A 219 12.89 6.19 3.98
C VAL A 219 12.51 7.59 3.48
N ALA A 220 13.40 8.25 2.74
CA ALA A 220 13.12 9.55 2.13
C ALA A 220 12.22 9.47 0.91
N ASN A 221 12.08 8.30 0.27
CA ASN A 221 11.32 8.12 -0.96
C ASN A 221 9.80 8.02 -0.67
N GLN A 222 9.02 8.99 -1.20
CA GLN A 222 7.56 9.03 -1.03
C GLN A 222 6.82 7.84 -1.68
N GLN A 223 7.42 7.17 -2.67
CA GLN A 223 6.79 6.02 -3.32
C GLN A 223 6.73 4.80 -2.39
N VAL A 224 7.75 4.59 -1.55
CA VAL A 224 7.77 3.51 -0.55
C VAL A 224 6.72 3.75 0.55
N LYS A 225 6.41 5.03 0.87
CA LYS A 225 5.34 5.37 1.83
C LYS A 225 3.93 5.03 1.34
N LYS A 226 3.73 4.87 0.03
CA LYS A 226 2.43 4.49 -0.57
C LYS A 226 2.19 2.98 -0.58
N LEU A 227 3.21 2.16 -0.28
CA LEU A 227 3.11 0.69 -0.15
C LEU A 227 2.66 0.24 1.25
N LYS A 228 2.44 1.18 2.15
CA LYS A 228 1.84 0.99 3.47
C LYS A 228 0.34 1.34 3.42
#